data_fa1d2977c57104ef8e16f4435aca4686
#
_entry.id   fa1d2977c57104ef8e16f4435aca4686
#
_cell.length_a   1.000
_cell.length_b   1.000
_cell.length_c   1.000
_cell.angle_alpha   90.00
_cell.angle_beta   90.00
_cell.angle_gamma   90.00
#
_symmetry.space_group_name_H-M   'P 1'
#
loop_
_entity.id
_entity.type
_entity.pdbx_description
1 polymer ?
#
loop_
_entity_poly.entity_id
_entity_poly.type
_entity_poly.pdbx_seq_one_letter_code
_entity_poly.pdbx_strand_id
1 'polypeptide(L)'
;MGHKIKPKVCEGCKVPKGWGEELIIENNEMYCGKLLIFKKGCKFSMHYHLIKDETWYVDKGEFIYRWIDTETAETIEQKLKPGDVVRQRVGQPHQLIALTDGTVFEVSTQHFDEDSYRVIKGDTQ
;
A
#
# COMPACT_ATOMS: atom_id res chain seq x y z
N MET A 1 -7.67 -25.80 -31.48
CA MET A 1 -7.83 -25.33 -30.99
C MET A 1 -7.28 -24.78 -29.96
N GLY A 2 -7.30 -24.08 -29.56
CA GLY A 2 -6.72 -23.31 -28.56
C GLY A 2 -5.69 -24.01 -27.77
N HIS A 3 -4.76 -23.33 -27.32
CA HIS A 3 -3.86 -23.93 -26.39
C HIS A 3 -4.32 -23.59 -24.98
N LYS A 4 -4.01 -24.48 -24.10
CA LYS A 4 -4.34 -24.34 -22.71
C LYS A 4 -3.21 -23.67 -21.97
N ILE A 5 -3.57 -22.67 -21.17
CA ILE A 5 -2.65 -22.07 -20.24
C ILE A 5 -2.67 -22.93 -18.98
N LYS A 6 -1.52 -23.51 -18.66
CA LYS A 6 -1.41 -24.32 -17.47
C LYS A 6 -1.24 -23.43 -16.25
N PRO A 7 -1.93 -23.71 -15.13
CA PRO A 7 -1.67 -23.01 -13.89
C PRO A 7 -0.22 -23.15 -13.49
N LYS A 8 0.35 -22.10 -12.95
CA LYS A 8 1.72 -22.08 -12.44
C LYS A 8 1.68 -21.66 -10.99
N VAL A 9 2.22 -22.52 -10.14
CA VAL A 9 2.35 -22.22 -8.71
C VAL A 9 3.72 -21.60 -8.47
N CYS A 10 3.73 -20.47 -7.80
CA CYS A 10 4.97 -19.79 -7.44
C CYS A 10 4.81 -19.12 -6.07
N GLU A 11 5.91 -18.63 -5.52
CA GLU A 11 5.89 -17.88 -4.27
C GLU A 11 5.74 -16.41 -4.57
N GLY A 12 5.18 -15.67 -3.61
CA GLY A 12 5.16 -14.22 -3.67
C GLY A 12 6.57 -13.66 -3.59
N CYS A 13 6.77 -12.47 -4.14
CA CYS A 13 8.06 -11.79 -4.15
C CYS A 13 8.18 -10.86 -2.96
N LYS A 14 9.16 -11.12 -2.09
CA LYS A 14 9.42 -10.28 -0.91
C LYS A 14 10.37 -9.16 -1.24
N VAL A 15 9.98 -7.94 -0.92
CA VAL A 15 10.80 -6.74 -1.11
C VAL A 15 11.02 -6.08 0.25
N PRO A 16 12.25 -6.09 0.79
CA PRO A 16 12.53 -5.44 2.07
C PRO A 16 12.33 -3.93 1.97
N LYS A 17 11.79 -3.35 3.03
CA LYS A 17 11.58 -1.91 3.18
C LYS A 17 12.06 -1.47 4.55
N GLY A 18 12.38 -0.20 4.71
CA GLY A 18 12.77 0.35 6.02
C GLY A 18 11.68 0.23 7.07
N TRP A 19 10.41 0.19 6.65
CA TRP A 19 9.25 0.05 7.55
C TRP A 19 8.79 -1.41 7.75
N GLY A 20 9.39 -2.37 7.06
CA GLY A 20 9.01 -3.77 7.11
C GLY A 20 9.31 -4.44 5.78
N GLU A 21 8.28 -5.00 5.15
CA GLU A 21 8.43 -5.59 3.82
C GLU A 21 7.13 -5.56 3.04
N GLU A 22 7.25 -5.61 1.71
CA GLU A 22 6.13 -5.87 0.81
C GLU A 22 6.23 -7.31 0.34
N LEU A 23 5.12 -8.03 0.40
CA LEU A 23 4.99 -9.31 -0.28
C LEU A 23 4.13 -9.09 -1.51
N ILE A 24 4.75 -9.07 -2.68
CA ILE A 24 4.03 -8.88 -3.94
C ILE A 24 3.40 -10.21 -4.34
N ILE A 25 2.07 -10.25 -4.35
CA ILE A 25 1.31 -11.44 -4.73
C ILE A 25 1.20 -11.50 -6.24
N GLU A 26 0.84 -10.40 -6.87
CA GLU A 26 0.71 -10.28 -8.32
C GLU A 26 0.77 -8.80 -8.70
N ASN A 27 1.40 -8.51 -9.84
CA ASN A 27 1.36 -7.18 -10.44
C ASN A 27 1.37 -7.35 -11.96
N ASN A 28 0.27 -7.04 -12.60
CA ASN A 28 0.12 -7.15 -14.05
C ASN A 28 -0.71 -5.98 -14.57
N GLU A 29 -0.98 -5.98 -15.89
CA GLU A 29 -1.70 -4.88 -16.52
C GLU A 29 -3.15 -4.74 -16.09
N MET A 30 -3.70 -5.72 -15.37
CA MET A 30 -5.10 -5.71 -14.94
C MET A 30 -5.25 -5.39 -13.46
N TYR A 31 -4.32 -5.88 -12.62
CA TYR A 31 -4.44 -5.69 -11.17
C TYR A 31 -3.10 -5.89 -10.47
N CYS A 32 -3.06 -5.44 -9.22
CA CYS A 32 -1.93 -5.67 -8.32
C CYS A 32 -2.47 -6.07 -6.94
N GLY A 33 -1.83 -7.05 -6.32
CA GLY A 33 -2.11 -7.45 -4.95
C GLY A 33 -0.82 -7.54 -4.16
N LYS A 34 -0.81 -6.96 -2.96
CA LYS A 34 0.35 -6.97 -2.07
C LYS A 34 -0.09 -7.15 -0.63
N LEU A 35 0.81 -7.74 0.18
CA LEU A 35 0.75 -7.62 1.63
C LEU A 35 1.81 -6.61 2.05
N LEU A 36 1.39 -5.63 2.85
CA LEU A 36 2.29 -4.66 3.46
C LEU A 36 2.48 -5.09 4.91
N ILE A 37 3.68 -5.53 5.24
CA ILE A 37 3.98 -6.08 6.57
C ILE A 37 4.82 -5.05 7.31
N PHE A 38 4.25 -4.48 8.37
CA PHE A 38 4.85 -3.35 9.09
C PHE A 38 5.46 -3.78 10.41
N LYS A 39 6.54 -3.11 10.77
CA LYS A 39 7.10 -3.15 12.11
C LYS A 39 6.54 -2.00 12.92
N LYS A 40 6.23 -2.27 14.19
CA LYS A 40 5.73 -1.26 15.13
C LYS A 40 6.58 0.01 15.09
N GLY A 41 5.90 1.15 15.00
CA GLY A 41 6.52 2.46 15.00
C GLY A 41 7.04 2.94 13.65
N CYS A 42 6.99 2.10 12.62
CA CYS A 42 7.51 2.44 11.29
C CYS A 42 6.41 2.95 10.36
N LYS A 43 6.82 3.70 9.35
CA LYS A 43 5.92 4.31 8.38
C LYS A 43 6.60 4.40 7.02
N PHE A 44 5.81 4.31 5.96
CA PHE A 44 6.31 4.69 4.63
C PHE A 44 6.11 6.20 4.41
N SER A 45 6.60 6.69 3.28
CA SER A 45 6.51 8.13 2.97
C SER A 45 5.07 8.59 2.77
N MET A 46 4.80 9.86 3.03
CA MET A 46 3.59 10.51 2.52
C MET A 46 3.80 10.68 1.02
N HIS A 47 3.00 9.99 0.21
CA HIS A 47 3.14 10.01 -1.24
C HIS A 47 1.79 9.84 -1.93
N TYR A 48 1.77 10.10 -3.24
CA TYR A 48 0.59 9.91 -4.06
C TYR A 48 0.97 9.24 -5.37
N HIS A 49 -0.03 8.69 -6.03
CA HIS A 49 0.11 8.07 -7.34
C HIS A 49 -0.77 8.83 -8.34
N LEU A 50 -0.33 8.92 -9.59
CA LEU A 50 -1.11 9.56 -10.65
C LEU A 50 -1.83 8.55 -11.54
N ILE A 51 -1.44 7.28 -11.46
CA ILE A 51 -2.01 6.20 -12.27
C ILE A 51 -2.72 5.18 -11.38
N LYS A 52 -2.07 4.76 -10.29
CA LYS A 52 -2.57 3.68 -9.45
C LYS A 52 -3.73 4.13 -8.56
N ASP A 53 -4.82 3.37 -8.62
CA ASP A 53 -5.97 3.44 -7.70
C ASP A 53 -5.84 2.21 -6.80
N GLU A 54 -5.82 2.42 -5.49
CA GLU A 54 -5.60 1.31 -4.56
C GLU A 54 -6.56 1.34 -3.38
N THR A 55 -6.81 0.16 -2.83
CA THR A 55 -7.62 0.00 -1.63
C THR A 55 -6.85 -0.86 -0.64
N TRP A 56 -6.85 -0.45 0.62
CA TRP A 56 -6.24 -1.19 1.72
C TRP A 56 -7.29 -1.85 2.60
N TYR A 57 -6.99 -3.05 3.03
CA TYR A 57 -7.74 -3.77 4.05
C TYR A 57 -6.79 -4.07 5.21
N VAL A 58 -7.13 -3.62 6.41
CA VAL A 58 -6.31 -3.90 7.59
C VAL A 58 -6.60 -5.31 8.08
N ASP A 59 -5.61 -6.19 7.96
CA ASP A 59 -5.73 -7.59 8.40
C ASP A 59 -5.37 -7.73 9.87
N LYS A 60 -4.24 -7.16 10.28
CA LYS A 60 -3.73 -7.25 11.66
C LYS A 60 -3.10 -5.93 12.06
N GLY A 61 -3.17 -5.63 13.36
CA GLY A 61 -2.51 -4.47 13.93
C GLY A 61 -3.34 -3.20 13.84
N GLU A 62 -2.78 -2.14 14.41
CA GLU A 62 -3.41 -0.83 14.43
C GLU A 62 -2.50 0.18 13.78
N PHE A 63 -3.10 1.14 13.07
CA PHE A 63 -2.38 2.11 12.26
C PHE A 63 -2.98 3.49 12.44
N ILE A 64 -2.15 4.51 12.20
CA ILE A 64 -2.63 5.86 11.90
C ILE A 64 -2.59 6.00 10.38
N TYR A 65 -3.74 6.27 9.79
CA TYR A 65 -3.88 6.65 8.40
C TYR A 65 -3.82 8.16 8.33
N ARG A 66 -2.82 8.67 7.62
CA ARG A 66 -2.63 10.11 7.45
C ARG A 66 -2.80 10.45 5.97
N TRP A 67 -3.59 11.47 5.69
CA TRP A 67 -3.78 11.91 4.31
C TRP A 67 -3.88 13.43 4.25
N ILE A 68 -3.61 13.99 3.07
CA ILE A 68 -3.65 15.43 2.87
C ILE A 68 -4.86 15.77 2.02
N ASP A 69 -5.71 16.66 2.52
CA ASP A 69 -6.80 17.23 1.75
C ASP A 69 -6.20 18.19 0.73
N THR A 70 -6.32 17.87 -0.56
CA THR A 70 -5.68 18.64 -1.62
C THR A 70 -6.37 19.99 -1.88
N GLU A 71 -7.58 20.20 -1.36
CA GLU A 71 -8.28 21.49 -1.49
C GLU A 71 -7.85 22.45 -0.38
N THR A 72 -7.67 21.97 0.83
CA THR A 72 -7.37 22.80 2.00
C THR A 72 -5.92 22.74 2.43
N ALA A 73 -5.16 21.75 1.95
CA ALA A 73 -3.80 21.41 2.38
C ALA A 73 -3.72 20.93 3.83
N GLU A 74 -4.84 20.62 4.46
CA GLU A 74 -4.84 20.07 5.81
C GLU A 74 -4.37 18.63 5.80
N THR A 75 -3.60 18.27 6.83
CA THR A 75 -3.24 16.86 7.09
C THR A 75 -4.26 16.31 8.08
N ILE A 76 -4.92 15.23 7.69
CA ILE A 76 -5.95 14.59 8.49
C ILE A 76 -5.46 13.22 8.92
N GLU A 77 -5.72 12.86 10.17
CA GLU A 77 -5.32 11.56 10.72
C GLU A 77 -6.53 10.80 11.21
N GLN A 78 -6.52 9.50 10.95
CA GLN A 78 -7.57 8.61 11.39
C GLN A 78 -6.96 7.28 11.81
N LYS A 79 -7.39 6.76 12.96
CA LYS A 79 -6.92 5.45 13.43
C LYS A 79 -7.65 4.35 12.67
N LEU A 80 -6.88 3.35 12.22
CA LEU A 80 -7.41 2.16 11.58
C LEU A 80 -7.17 0.94 12.46
N LYS A 81 -8.11 0.01 12.43
CA LYS A 81 -8.07 -1.26 13.17
C LYS A 81 -8.37 -2.41 12.22
N PRO A 82 -8.14 -3.67 12.62
CA PRO A 82 -8.47 -4.82 11.77
C PRO A 82 -9.91 -4.78 11.28
N GLY A 83 -10.07 -5.05 9.99
CA GLY A 83 -11.34 -4.98 9.30
C GLY A 83 -11.65 -3.67 8.60
N ASP A 84 -10.89 -2.61 8.87
CA ASP A 84 -11.10 -1.32 8.19
C ASP A 84 -10.62 -1.38 6.75
N VAL A 85 -11.34 -0.66 5.89
CA VAL A 85 -11.05 -0.55 4.45
C VAL A 85 -10.91 0.92 4.09
N VAL A 86 -9.84 1.24 3.34
CA VAL A 86 -9.60 2.62 2.88
C VAL A 86 -9.17 2.58 1.42
N ARG A 87 -9.85 3.36 0.57
CA ARG A 87 -9.46 3.54 -0.82
C ARG A 87 -8.62 4.80 -0.99
N GLN A 88 -7.48 4.66 -1.66
CA GLN A 88 -6.64 5.78 -2.07
C GLN A 88 -6.90 6.07 -3.53
N ARG A 89 -7.55 7.19 -3.81
CA ARG A 89 -7.81 7.60 -5.18
C ARG A 89 -6.55 8.19 -5.80
N VAL A 90 -6.52 8.19 -7.12
CA VAL A 90 -5.44 8.83 -7.88
C VAL A 90 -5.27 10.28 -7.41
N GLY A 91 -4.03 10.68 -7.17
CA GLY A 91 -3.70 12.04 -6.73
C GLY A 91 -3.85 12.31 -5.24
N GLN A 92 -4.32 11.34 -4.45
CA GLN A 92 -4.52 11.50 -3.02
C GLN A 92 -3.24 11.18 -2.24
N PRO A 93 -2.60 12.18 -1.60
CA PRO A 93 -1.45 11.91 -0.74
C PRO A 93 -1.85 11.12 0.50
N HIS A 94 -1.10 10.08 0.81
CA HIS A 94 -1.43 9.16 1.89
C HIS A 94 -0.17 8.57 2.53
N GLN A 95 -0.33 8.15 3.79
CA GLN A 95 0.73 7.55 4.59
C GLN A 95 0.11 6.64 5.66
N LEU A 96 0.77 5.53 5.96
CA LEU A 96 0.42 4.70 7.11
C LEU A 96 1.56 4.70 8.11
N ILE A 97 1.18 4.80 9.38
CA ILE A 97 2.11 4.70 10.52
C ILE A 97 1.63 3.51 11.35
N ALA A 98 2.49 2.53 11.56
CA ALA A 98 2.14 1.35 12.34
C ALA A 98 2.25 1.65 13.83
N LEU A 99 1.13 1.55 14.54
CA LEU A 99 1.12 1.66 16.01
C LEU A 99 1.56 0.37 16.67
N THR A 100 1.35 -0.75 15.99
CA THR A 100 1.78 -2.09 16.39
C THR A 100 2.39 -2.76 15.18
N ASP A 101 3.01 -3.93 15.34
CA ASP A 101 3.26 -4.80 14.20
C ASP A 101 1.93 -5.09 13.54
N GLY A 102 1.91 -5.16 12.23
CA GLY A 102 0.65 -5.36 11.53
C GLY A 102 0.81 -5.65 10.06
N THR A 103 -0.31 -6.00 9.45
CA THR A 103 -0.38 -6.38 8.04
C THR A 103 -1.57 -5.72 7.38
N VAL A 104 -1.32 -5.13 6.22
CA VAL A 104 -2.34 -4.50 5.38
C VAL A 104 -2.34 -5.16 4.01
N PHE A 105 -3.51 -5.52 3.53
CA PHE A 105 -3.70 -6.02 2.18
C PHE A 105 -3.92 -4.84 1.25
N GLU A 106 -3.13 -4.75 0.19
CA GLU A 106 -3.35 -3.77 -0.87
C GLU A 106 -3.87 -4.49 -2.10
N VAL A 107 -5.02 -4.04 -2.62
CA VAL A 107 -5.51 -4.41 -3.95
C VAL A 107 -5.54 -3.15 -4.78
N SER A 108 -5.04 -3.21 -6.00
CA SER A 108 -4.91 -2.00 -6.80
C SER A 108 -4.90 -2.31 -8.29
N THR A 109 -4.91 -1.25 -9.09
CA THR A 109 -4.52 -1.33 -10.49
C THR A 109 -3.02 -1.59 -10.57
N GLN A 110 -2.50 -1.77 -11.78
CA GLN A 110 -1.08 -2.07 -11.97
C GLN A 110 -0.17 -1.07 -11.25
N HIS A 111 0.84 -1.60 -10.57
CA HIS A 111 1.84 -0.80 -9.89
C HIS A 111 3.03 -0.53 -10.81
N PHE A 112 3.45 0.75 -10.86
CA PHE A 112 4.68 1.18 -11.52
C PHE A 112 5.54 1.90 -10.48
N ASP A 113 6.80 1.52 -10.34
CA ASP A 113 7.69 2.10 -9.35
C ASP A 113 7.85 3.62 -9.53
N GLU A 114 7.87 4.09 -10.77
CA GLU A 114 7.99 5.51 -11.08
C GLU A 114 6.70 6.31 -10.80
N ASP A 115 5.59 5.64 -10.56
CA ASP A 115 4.30 6.28 -10.24
C ASP A 115 4.15 6.52 -8.73
N SER A 116 5.18 7.07 -8.13
CA SER A 116 5.15 7.39 -6.70
C SER A 116 5.83 8.75 -6.51
N TYR A 117 5.06 9.69 -6.01
CA TYR A 117 5.50 11.08 -5.84
C TYR A 117 5.53 11.40 -4.36
N ARG A 118 6.72 11.53 -3.83
CA ARG A 118 6.95 11.68 -2.39
C ARG A 118 6.74 13.13 -1.97
N VAL A 119 5.93 13.32 -0.92
CA VAL A 119 5.66 14.63 -0.33
C VAL A 119 6.45 14.80 0.96
N ILE A 120 6.41 13.77 1.83
CA ILE A 120 7.13 13.76 3.10
C ILE A 120 7.85 12.41 3.21
N LYS A 121 9.11 12.45 3.57
CA LYS A 121 9.94 11.27 3.73
C LYS A 121 9.41 10.39 4.87
N GLY A 122 9.42 9.07 4.66
CA GLY A 122 9.12 8.09 5.68
C GLY A 122 10.39 7.42 6.18
N ASP A 123 10.23 6.20 6.71
CA ASP A 123 11.39 5.38 7.04
C ASP A 123 12.06 4.91 5.74
N THR A 124 13.32 4.58 5.82
CA THR A 124 14.10 4.23 4.64
C THR A 124 13.46 3.15 3.79
N GLN A 125 13.38 3.42 2.53
CA GLN A 125 12.80 2.51 1.53
C GLN A 125 13.86 1.59 0.96
#